data_f1f84f848618612e4acde751f8af80df
#
_entry.id   f1f84f848618612e4acde751f8af80df
#
_cell.length_a   1.000
_cell.length_b   1.000
_cell.length_c   1.000
_cell.angle_alpha   90.00
_cell.angle_beta   90.00
_cell.angle_gamma   90.00
#
_symmetry.space_group_name_H-M   'P 1'
#
loop_
_entity.id
_entity.type
_entity.pdbx_description
1 polymer ?
#
loop_
_entity_poly.entity_id
_entity_poly.type
_entity_poly.pdbx_seq_one_letter_code
_entity_poly.pdbx_strand_id
1 'polypeptide(L)'
;METLLENEGYVQMGVSKNVYKIAKAKKISLKKLSRMVDMPYTTLYNEIKRDTNVKNIVRIAEALECSVYTLYDDKATDELMDKLLGKKGCVEILPIKMNDGNIKDEAHQLIDKYFMPAKAIIVKDFLNTYGFWDAPASTKYHGNHPGGLAEHSLAVAKNLLMLTEKLGLKWDNPGSPVVVGLLHDVCKMDQYKLISAENGYQYAYTNDSIYSHHGEKSICMLASCVTLTQEEIACIRWHMGAYETDTNEWKYYGNAIAKYPNVLWTHTADMMASHIEGV
;
A
#
# COMPACT_ATOMS: atom_id res chain seq x y z
N MET A 1 37.91 -7.96 -18.77
CA MET A 1 36.81 -7.32 -19.55
C MET A 1 35.67 -6.97 -18.59
N GLU A 2 35.97 -6.09 -17.65
CA GLU A 2 35.17 -5.71 -16.45
C GLU A 2 34.92 -4.19 -16.34
N THR A 3 35.08 -3.47 -17.45
CA THR A 3 35.09 -2.00 -17.47
C THR A 3 34.12 -1.44 -18.50
N LEU A 4 32.81 -1.58 -18.25
CA LEU A 4 31.76 -0.88 -19.01
C LEU A 4 30.59 -0.34 -18.13
N LEU A 5 30.81 -0.17 -16.82
CA LEU A 5 29.79 0.33 -15.91
C LEU A 5 30.06 1.75 -15.35
N GLU A 6 31.11 2.43 -15.78
CA GLU A 6 31.54 3.70 -15.17
C GLU A 6 31.40 4.95 -16.06
N ASN A 7 30.97 4.84 -17.29
CA ASN A 7 30.88 6.02 -18.17
C ASN A 7 29.57 6.08 -18.93
N GLU A 8 28.50 6.48 -18.28
CA GLU A 8 27.43 7.27 -18.90
C GLU A 8 26.72 8.07 -17.81
N GLY A 9 26.99 9.37 -17.73
CA GLY A 9 26.39 10.32 -16.79
C GLY A 9 24.91 10.63 -17.09
N TYR A 10 24.09 9.58 -17.18
CA TYR A 10 22.65 9.69 -17.17
C TYR A 10 22.14 9.46 -15.76
N VAL A 11 21.45 10.42 -15.20
CA VAL A 11 20.66 10.25 -13.97
C VAL A 11 19.67 9.12 -14.26
N GLN A 12 19.98 7.91 -13.79
CA GLN A 12 19.05 6.79 -13.83
C GLN A 12 17.95 7.07 -12.80
N MET A 13 16.76 7.40 -13.29
CA MET A 13 15.60 7.66 -12.43
C MET A 13 14.77 6.37 -12.27
N GLY A 14 14.30 6.10 -11.07
CA GLY A 14 13.29 5.08 -10.80
C GLY A 14 13.73 3.62 -10.94
N VAL A 15 12.88 2.79 -11.53
CA VAL A 15 13.00 1.32 -11.66
C VAL A 15 14.37 0.86 -12.17
N SER A 16 14.95 1.55 -13.14
CA SER A 16 16.26 1.21 -13.71
C SER A 16 17.35 1.14 -12.64
N LYS A 17 17.50 2.19 -11.84
CA LYS A 17 18.48 2.30 -10.75
C LYS A 17 18.31 1.16 -9.74
N ASN A 18 17.07 0.90 -9.34
CA ASN A 18 16.75 -0.09 -8.31
C ASN A 18 16.95 -1.52 -8.77
N VAL A 19 16.56 -1.86 -10.01
CA VAL A 19 16.87 -3.18 -10.62
C VAL A 19 18.37 -3.45 -10.63
N TYR A 20 19.19 -2.48 -11.08
CA TYR A 20 20.65 -2.65 -11.08
C TYR A 20 21.22 -2.82 -9.67
N LYS A 21 20.74 -2.05 -8.71
CA LYS A 21 21.20 -2.06 -7.32
C LYS A 21 20.93 -3.42 -6.67
N ILE A 22 19.71 -3.94 -6.79
CA ILE A 22 19.30 -5.24 -6.23
C ILE A 22 20.01 -6.39 -6.96
N ALA A 23 20.05 -6.38 -8.29
CA ALA A 23 20.75 -7.41 -9.07
C ALA A 23 22.24 -7.51 -8.68
N LYS A 24 22.92 -6.37 -8.53
CA LYS A 24 24.33 -6.30 -8.08
C LYS A 24 24.49 -6.89 -6.67
N ALA A 25 23.63 -6.55 -5.71
CA ALA A 25 23.69 -7.08 -4.36
C ALA A 25 23.47 -8.60 -4.30
N LYS A 26 22.55 -9.11 -5.13
CA LYS A 26 22.29 -10.56 -5.26
C LYS A 26 23.30 -11.27 -6.17
N LYS A 27 24.32 -10.58 -6.69
CA LYS A 27 25.33 -11.11 -7.63
C LYS A 27 24.70 -11.70 -8.90
N ILE A 28 23.63 -11.09 -9.38
CA ILE A 28 22.92 -11.47 -10.60
C ILE A 28 23.32 -10.50 -11.70
N SER A 29 24.02 -10.99 -12.75
CA SER A 29 24.27 -10.16 -13.94
C SER A 29 23.00 -9.98 -14.77
N LEU A 30 22.88 -8.87 -15.52
CA LEU A 30 21.73 -8.67 -16.40
C LEU A 30 21.57 -9.80 -17.45
N LYS A 31 22.68 -10.41 -17.88
CA LYS A 31 22.64 -11.58 -18.77
C LYS A 31 22.07 -12.82 -18.07
N LYS A 32 22.32 -12.96 -16.75
CA LYS A 32 21.68 -14.02 -15.95
C LYS A 32 20.22 -13.68 -15.72
N LEU A 33 19.91 -12.43 -15.37
CA LEU A 33 18.54 -11.97 -15.17
C LEU A 33 17.69 -12.17 -16.45
N SER A 34 18.22 -11.86 -17.64
CA SER A 34 17.50 -12.06 -18.91
C SER A 34 17.10 -13.52 -19.14
N ARG A 35 17.95 -14.46 -18.71
CA ARG A 35 17.63 -15.91 -18.76
C ARG A 35 16.56 -16.29 -17.72
N MET A 36 16.66 -15.72 -16.51
CA MET A 36 15.69 -16.00 -15.43
C MET A 36 14.28 -15.53 -15.79
N VAL A 37 14.17 -14.39 -16.49
CA VAL A 37 12.88 -13.86 -16.94
C VAL A 37 12.50 -14.32 -18.34
N ASP A 38 13.25 -15.26 -18.94
CA ASP A 38 13.02 -15.76 -20.30
C ASP A 38 12.75 -14.62 -21.30
N MET A 39 13.72 -13.68 -21.37
CA MET A 39 13.60 -12.47 -22.20
C MET A 39 14.96 -12.19 -22.86
N PRO A 40 14.99 -11.85 -24.17
CA PRO A 40 16.22 -11.42 -24.82
C PRO A 40 16.88 -10.27 -24.06
N TYR A 41 18.22 -10.30 -23.95
CA TYR A 41 18.98 -9.28 -23.20
C TYR A 41 18.66 -7.84 -23.64
N THR A 42 18.53 -7.62 -24.96
CA THR A 42 18.20 -6.31 -25.53
C THR A 42 16.80 -5.86 -25.13
N THR A 43 15.86 -6.78 -25.07
CA THR A 43 14.48 -6.52 -24.61
C THR A 43 14.47 -6.17 -23.11
N LEU A 44 15.12 -6.99 -22.27
CA LEU A 44 15.26 -6.72 -20.83
C LEU A 44 15.87 -5.34 -20.58
N TYR A 45 16.97 -5.02 -21.27
CA TYR A 45 17.66 -3.74 -21.12
C TYR A 45 16.76 -2.55 -21.47
N ASN A 46 15.98 -2.66 -22.56
CA ASN A 46 15.04 -1.62 -22.97
C ASN A 46 13.86 -1.49 -22.01
N GLU A 47 13.32 -2.59 -21.50
CA GLU A 47 12.25 -2.60 -20.51
C GLU A 47 12.66 -1.91 -19.21
N ILE A 48 13.85 -2.27 -18.69
CA ILE A 48 14.41 -1.62 -17.50
C ILE A 48 14.60 -0.11 -17.71
N LYS A 49 15.02 0.32 -18.89
CA LYS A 49 15.23 1.76 -19.20
C LYS A 49 13.95 2.55 -19.43
N ARG A 50 12.94 1.94 -20.01
CA ARG A 50 11.72 2.63 -20.47
C ARG A 50 10.54 2.46 -19.56
N ASP A 51 10.58 1.46 -18.67
CA ASP A 51 9.50 1.14 -17.73
C ASP A 51 8.12 1.05 -18.40
N THR A 52 8.07 0.38 -19.55
CA THR A 52 6.90 0.44 -20.44
C THR A 52 5.94 -0.73 -20.29
N ASN A 53 6.38 -1.87 -19.73
CA ASN A 53 5.56 -3.07 -19.66
C ASN A 53 5.51 -3.66 -18.25
N VAL A 54 4.40 -3.42 -17.56
CA VAL A 54 4.15 -3.88 -16.19
C VAL A 54 4.36 -5.41 -16.02
N LYS A 55 3.93 -6.23 -17.01
CA LYS A 55 4.15 -7.68 -16.95
C LYS A 55 5.63 -8.06 -16.91
N ASN A 56 6.46 -7.31 -17.63
CA ASN A 56 7.89 -7.56 -17.66
C ASN A 56 8.55 -7.10 -16.35
N ILE A 57 8.09 -5.98 -15.76
CA ILE A 57 8.56 -5.52 -14.45
C ILE A 57 8.17 -6.50 -13.34
N VAL A 58 6.98 -7.07 -13.36
CA VAL A 58 6.57 -8.14 -12.43
C VAL A 58 7.53 -9.33 -12.53
N ARG A 59 7.82 -9.83 -13.73
CA ARG A 59 8.77 -10.95 -13.95
C ARG A 59 10.19 -10.63 -13.47
N ILE A 60 10.63 -9.37 -13.63
CA ILE A 60 11.94 -8.90 -13.13
C ILE A 60 11.94 -8.90 -11.59
N ALA A 61 10.88 -8.40 -10.95
CA ALA A 61 10.74 -8.39 -9.50
C ALA A 61 10.74 -9.81 -8.92
N GLU A 62 9.96 -10.73 -9.51
CA GLU A 62 9.94 -12.15 -9.14
C GLU A 62 11.33 -12.79 -9.26
N ALA A 63 12.02 -12.58 -10.38
CA ALA A 63 13.37 -13.11 -10.60
C ALA A 63 14.40 -12.51 -9.65
N LEU A 64 14.19 -11.30 -9.18
CA LEU A 64 15.02 -10.65 -8.16
C LEU A 64 14.54 -10.95 -6.73
N GLU A 65 13.47 -11.74 -6.56
CA GLU A 65 12.86 -12.06 -5.26
C GLU A 65 12.64 -10.80 -4.41
N CYS A 66 12.04 -9.80 -5.02
CA CYS A 66 11.66 -8.55 -4.37
C CYS A 66 10.27 -8.13 -4.84
N SER A 67 9.67 -7.17 -4.15
CA SER A 67 8.39 -6.63 -4.56
C SER A 67 8.51 -5.73 -5.79
N VAL A 68 7.47 -5.66 -6.60
CA VAL A 68 7.39 -4.69 -7.71
C VAL A 68 7.56 -3.27 -7.16
N TYR A 69 6.96 -2.99 -6.03
CA TYR A 69 7.08 -1.70 -5.37
C TYR A 69 8.54 -1.37 -5.00
N THR A 70 9.31 -2.36 -4.51
CA THR A 70 10.74 -2.17 -4.22
C THR A 70 11.52 -1.66 -5.44
N LEU A 71 11.09 -2.02 -6.66
CA LEU A 71 11.73 -1.52 -7.87
C LEU A 71 11.39 -0.04 -8.18
N TYR A 72 10.28 0.46 -7.68
CA TYR A 72 9.81 1.84 -7.91
C TYR A 72 10.17 2.81 -6.78
N ASP A 73 10.43 2.31 -5.57
CA ASP A 73 10.68 3.11 -4.38
C ASP A 73 12.12 2.98 -3.89
N ASP A 74 12.83 4.11 -3.82
CA ASP A 74 14.23 4.15 -3.43
C ASP A 74 14.42 3.72 -1.96
N LYS A 75 13.49 4.08 -1.06
CA LYS A 75 13.56 3.73 0.35
C LYS A 75 13.36 2.24 0.56
N ALA A 76 12.34 1.65 -0.07
CA ALA A 76 12.12 0.20 -0.03
C ALA A 76 13.31 -0.58 -0.62
N THR A 77 13.93 -0.05 -1.68
CA THR A 77 15.17 -0.62 -2.24
C THR A 77 16.31 -0.54 -1.24
N ASP A 78 16.51 0.58 -0.56
CA ASP A 78 17.58 0.77 0.42
C ASP A 78 17.39 -0.14 1.64
N GLU A 79 16.16 -0.31 2.13
CA GLU A 79 15.81 -1.26 3.19
C GLU A 79 16.12 -2.71 2.79
N LEU A 80 15.77 -3.12 1.57
CA LEU A 80 16.14 -4.43 1.04
C LEU A 80 17.66 -4.58 0.95
N MET A 81 18.36 -3.55 0.50
CA MET A 81 19.83 -3.53 0.40
C MET A 81 20.48 -3.71 1.77
N ASP A 82 19.99 -3.03 2.80
CA ASP A 82 20.51 -3.15 4.17
C ASP A 82 20.32 -4.57 4.72
N LYS A 83 19.19 -5.22 4.43
CA LYS A 83 18.97 -6.65 4.73
C LYS A 83 19.96 -7.55 3.99
N LEU A 84 20.14 -7.36 2.68
CA LEU A 84 21.03 -8.19 1.85
C LEU A 84 22.50 -8.02 2.21
N LEU A 85 22.91 -6.85 2.69
CA LEU A 85 24.30 -6.53 3.05
C LEU A 85 24.61 -6.77 4.51
N GLY A 86 23.63 -7.26 5.30
CA GLY A 86 23.84 -7.61 6.71
C GLY A 86 24.12 -6.40 7.61
N LYS A 87 23.71 -5.19 7.20
CA LYS A 87 23.82 -4.01 8.05
C LYS A 87 22.83 -4.14 9.21
N LYS A 88 23.36 -4.38 10.41
CA LYS A 88 22.57 -4.42 11.64
C LYS A 88 21.97 -3.04 11.92
N GLY A 89 20.66 -2.96 11.90
CA GLY A 89 19.89 -1.77 12.25
C GLY A 89 18.37 -1.98 12.22
N CYS A 90 17.91 -3.14 11.79
CA CYS A 90 16.50 -3.49 11.95
C CYS A 90 16.27 -3.98 13.37
N VAL A 91 15.43 -3.29 14.13
CA VAL A 91 14.79 -3.84 15.31
C VAL A 91 14.15 -5.15 14.86
N GLU A 92 14.57 -6.28 15.44
CA GLU A 92 13.85 -7.53 15.32
C GLU A 92 12.45 -7.28 15.89
N ILE A 93 11.50 -7.05 15.00
CA ILE A 93 10.10 -7.17 15.37
C ILE A 93 9.93 -8.68 15.59
N LEU A 94 9.85 -9.07 16.87
CA LEU A 94 9.49 -10.44 17.23
C LEU A 94 8.23 -10.80 16.46
N PRO A 95 8.15 -11.99 15.82
CA PRO A 95 6.95 -12.39 15.12
C PRO A 95 5.84 -12.55 16.16
N ILE A 96 5.01 -11.53 16.28
CA ILE A 96 3.76 -11.64 17.01
C ILE A 96 2.92 -12.59 16.16
N LYS A 97 2.52 -13.73 16.75
CA LYS A 97 1.69 -14.71 16.07
C LYS A 97 0.46 -14.01 15.52
N MET A 98 0.41 -13.91 14.19
CA MET A 98 -0.78 -13.45 13.49
C MET A 98 -1.91 -14.44 13.75
N ASN A 99 -3.05 -13.93 14.12
CA ASN A 99 -4.28 -14.67 14.05
C ASN A 99 -4.79 -14.59 12.62
N ASP A 100 -4.84 -15.74 11.99
CA ASP A 100 -5.67 -16.21 10.91
C ASP A 100 -5.37 -15.77 9.47
N GLY A 101 -4.90 -16.76 8.73
CA GLY A 101 -4.90 -16.83 7.26
C GLY A 101 -6.24 -16.44 6.61
N ASN A 102 -7.32 -16.35 7.38
CA ASN A 102 -8.65 -16.03 6.93
C ASN A 102 -8.81 -14.56 6.47
N ILE A 103 -8.33 -13.56 7.24
CA ILE A 103 -8.52 -12.13 6.90
C ILE A 103 -7.73 -11.76 5.65
N LYS A 104 -6.47 -12.17 5.57
CA LYS A 104 -5.62 -11.92 4.42
C LYS A 104 -6.14 -12.61 3.17
N ASP A 105 -6.55 -13.87 3.29
CA ASP A 105 -7.09 -14.63 2.16
C ASP A 105 -8.42 -14.04 1.67
N GLU A 106 -9.27 -13.60 2.58
CA GLU A 106 -10.53 -12.96 2.24
C GLU A 106 -10.32 -11.60 1.54
N ALA A 107 -9.41 -10.77 2.06
CA ALA A 107 -9.03 -9.53 1.40
C ALA A 107 -8.43 -9.77 0.02
N HIS A 108 -7.57 -10.78 -0.13
CA HIS A 108 -7.01 -11.17 -1.42
C HIS A 108 -8.09 -11.63 -2.41
N GLN A 109 -9.10 -12.40 -1.96
CA GLN A 109 -10.23 -12.80 -2.79
C GLN A 109 -11.05 -11.59 -3.28
N LEU A 110 -11.28 -10.61 -2.41
CA LEU A 110 -11.95 -9.36 -2.81
C LEU A 110 -11.11 -8.58 -3.82
N ILE A 111 -9.80 -8.46 -3.59
CA ILE A 111 -8.89 -7.81 -4.53
C ILE A 111 -8.94 -8.52 -5.89
N ASP A 112 -8.84 -9.85 -5.93
CA ASP A 112 -8.86 -10.60 -7.19
C ASP A 112 -10.20 -10.49 -7.92
N LYS A 113 -11.29 -10.39 -7.17
CA LYS A 113 -12.64 -10.27 -7.74
C LYS A 113 -12.94 -8.89 -8.31
N TYR A 114 -12.47 -7.83 -7.66
CA TYR A 114 -12.92 -6.47 -7.95
C TYR A 114 -11.86 -5.57 -8.63
N PHE A 115 -10.59 -5.95 -8.59
CA PHE A 115 -9.53 -5.16 -9.23
C PHE A 115 -9.17 -5.74 -10.59
N MET A 116 -8.73 -4.87 -11.48
CA MET A 116 -8.06 -5.34 -12.71
C MET A 116 -6.81 -6.15 -12.33
N PRO A 117 -6.48 -7.25 -13.06
CA PRO A 117 -5.40 -8.16 -12.66
C PRO A 117 -4.06 -7.48 -12.36
N ALA A 118 -3.66 -6.51 -13.18
CA ALA A 118 -2.42 -5.76 -12.94
C ALA A 118 -2.48 -4.93 -11.64
N LYS A 119 -3.61 -4.26 -11.39
CA LYS A 119 -3.84 -3.50 -10.14
C LYS A 119 -3.88 -4.44 -8.93
N ALA A 120 -4.50 -5.61 -9.05
CA ALA A 120 -4.58 -6.61 -7.99
C ALA A 120 -3.19 -7.08 -7.54
N ILE A 121 -2.29 -7.37 -8.48
CA ILE A 121 -0.91 -7.76 -8.20
C ILE A 121 -0.19 -6.66 -7.44
N ILE A 122 -0.23 -5.42 -7.95
CA ILE A 122 0.45 -4.26 -7.36
C ILE A 122 -0.06 -3.98 -5.95
N VAL A 123 -1.38 -4.00 -5.74
CA VAL A 123 -1.98 -3.73 -4.44
C VAL A 123 -1.62 -4.81 -3.42
N LYS A 124 -1.73 -6.09 -3.78
CA LYS A 124 -1.33 -7.18 -2.86
C LYS A 124 0.15 -7.07 -2.48
N ASP A 125 1.00 -6.76 -3.43
CA ASP A 125 2.42 -6.57 -3.20
C ASP A 125 2.69 -5.37 -2.27
N PHE A 126 2.03 -4.24 -2.51
CA PHE A 126 2.09 -3.07 -1.64
C PHE A 126 1.66 -3.40 -0.20
N LEU A 127 0.50 -4.03 -0.01
CA LEU A 127 0.01 -4.40 1.31
C LEU A 127 0.95 -5.39 2.04
N ASN A 128 1.56 -6.33 1.31
CA ASN A 128 2.52 -7.28 1.87
C ASN A 128 3.84 -6.61 2.28
N THR A 129 4.28 -5.61 1.51
CA THR A 129 5.60 -4.98 1.70
C THR A 129 5.61 -4.00 2.87
N TYR A 130 4.50 -3.28 3.10
CA TYR A 130 4.45 -2.18 4.07
C TYR A 130 3.83 -2.56 5.41
N GLY A 131 3.63 -3.85 5.67
CA GLY A 131 3.18 -4.31 6.99
C GLY A 131 1.69 -4.09 7.26
N PHE A 132 0.85 -4.00 6.23
CA PHE A 132 -0.59 -3.85 6.38
C PHE A 132 -1.23 -4.92 7.25
N TRP A 133 -0.73 -6.15 7.15
CA TRP A 133 -1.25 -7.31 7.86
C TRP A 133 -0.87 -7.35 9.34
N ASP A 134 0.10 -6.54 9.75
CA ASP A 134 0.61 -6.49 11.13
C ASP A 134 0.30 -5.18 11.84
N ALA A 135 -0.12 -4.14 11.08
CA ALA A 135 -0.38 -2.83 11.62
C ALA A 135 -1.67 -2.80 12.46
N PRO A 136 -1.72 -1.99 13.54
CA PRO A 136 -2.94 -1.74 14.29
C PRO A 136 -3.80 -0.69 13.58
N ALA A 137 -5.11 -0.71 13.79
CA ALA A 137 -6.02 0.32 13.32
C ALA A 137 -5.99 1.59 14.18
N SER A 138 -5.62 1.48 15.45
CA SER A 138 -5.54 2.60 16.38
C SER A 138 -4.51 2.36 17.49
N THR A 139 -4.28 3.38 18.33
CA THR A 139 -3.41 3.24 19.52
C THR A 139 -4.17 2.84 20.78
N LYS A 140 -5.48 3.09 20.86
CA LYS A 140 -6.26 2.94 22.10
C LYS A 140 -7.70 2.44 21.90
N TYR A 141 -8.21 2.52 20.68
CA TYR A 141 -9.61 2.21 20.38
C TYR A 141 -9.73 0.86 19.67
N HIS A 142 -10.69 0.73 18.76
CA HIS A 142 -10.85 -0.48 17.94
C HIS A 142 -9.56 -0.87 17.22
N GLY A 143 -9.34 -2.16 17.05
CA GLY A 143 -8.19 -2.68 16.30
C GLY A 143 -6.80 -2.26 16.83
N ASN A 144 -6.63 -2.03 18.14
CA ASN A 144 -5.34 -1.65 18.76
C ASN A 144 -4.44 -2.88 19.02
N HIS A 145 -4.42 -3.83 18.10
CA HIS A 145 -3.65 -5.06 18.15
C HIS A 145 -3.01 -5.34 16.77
N PRO A 146 -2.01 -6.23 16.70
CA PRO A 146 -1.44 -6.63 15.41
C PRO A 146 -2.52 -7.18 14.47
N GLY A 147 -2.54 -6.70 13.24
CA GLY A 147 -3.55 -7.07 12.24
C GLY A 147 -4.86 -6.28 12.31
N GLY A 148 -5.06 -5.43 13.31
CA GLY A 148 -6.27 -4.65 13.48
C GLY A 148 -6.59 -3.74 12.27
N LEU A 149 -5.57 -3.23 11.58
CA LEU A 149 -5.76 -2.45 10.35
C LEU A 149 -6.38 -3.29 9.23
N ALA A 150 -5.93 -4.52 9.07
CA ALA A 150 -6.46 -5.42 8.04
C ALA A 150 -7.91 -5.84 8.35
N GLU A 151 -8.21 -6.13 9.63
CA GLU A 151 -9.57 -6.44 10.11
C GLU A 151 -10.52 -5.27 9.83
N HIS A 152 -10.15 -4.08 10.27
CA HIS A 152 -10.91 -2.86 10.06
C HIS A 152 -11.16 -2.57 8.58
N SER A 153 -10.10 -2.56 7.78
CA SER A 153 -10.22 -2.25 6.34
C SER A 153 -11.07 -3.27 5.59
N LEU A 154 -10.99 -4.54 5.96
CA LEU A 154 -11.86 -5.58 5.38
C LEU A 154 -13.32 -5.37 5.78
N ALA A 155 -13.60 -5.02 7.05
CA ALA A 155 -14.95 -4.71 7.51
C ALA A 155 -15.53 -3.50 6.76
N VAL A 156 -14.77 -2.43 6.60
CA VAL A 156 -15.19 -1.24 5.81
C VAL A 156 -15.48 -1.62 4.36
N ALA A 157 -14.66 -2.44 3.71
CA ALA A 157 -14.92 -2.90 2.34
C ALA A 157 -16.22 -3.72 2.23
N LYS A 158 -16.47 -4.61 3.19
CA LYS A 158 -17.71 -5.40 3.26
C LYS A 158 -18.92 -4.52 3.50
N ASN A 159 -18.81 -3.54 4.39
CA ASN A 159 -19.87 -2.58 4.68
C ASN A 159 -20.21 -1.74 3.43
N LEU A 160 -19.21 -1.25 2.71
CA LEU A 160 -19.44 -0.53 1.45
C LEU A 160 -20.10 -1.40 0.38
N LEU A 161 -19.71 -2.66 0.24
CA LEU A 161 -20.35 -3.60 -0.67
C LEU A 161 -21.82 -3.83 -0.26
N MET A 162 -22.08 -4.06 1.02
CA MET A 162 -23.43 -4.25 1.55
C MET A 162 -24.29 -3.00 1.35
N LEU A 163 -23.79 -1.80 1.68
CA LEU A 163 -24.50 -0.54 1.46
C LEU A 163 -24.76 -0.31 -0.03
N THR A 164 -23.78 -0.63 -0.89
CA THR A 164 -23.93 -0.52 -2.35
C THR A 164 -25.07 -1.39 -2.86
N GLU A 165 -25.16 -2.64 -2.40
CA GLU A 165 -26.23 -3.55 -2.77
C GLU A 165 -27.58 -3.10 -2.23
N LYS A 166 -27.67 -2.80 -0.92
CA LYS A 166 -28.95 -2.50 -0.24
C LYS A 166 -29.54 -1.16 -0.64
N LEU A 167 -28.70 -0.17 -0.89
CA LEU A 167 -29.15 1.19 -1.23
C LEU A 167 -29.06 1.48 -2.74
N GLY A 168 -28.52 0.54 -3.53
CA GLY A 168 -28.36 0.73 -4.97
C GLY A 168 -27.38 1.84 -5.31
N LEU A 169 -26.31 2.00 -4.53
CA LEU A 169 -25.30 3.04 -4.74
C LEU A 169 -24.64 2.88 -6.12
N LYS A 170 -24.34 4.00 -6.74
CA LYS A 170 -23.67 4.05 -8.03
C LYS A 170 -22.24 4.54 -7.83
N TRP A 171 -21.28 3.83 -8.38
CA TRP A 171 -19.87 4.13 -8.36
C TRP A 171 -19.35 4.30 -9.78
N ASP A 172 -18.38 5.19 -9.97
CA ASP A 172 -17.70 5.36 -11.27
C ASP A 172 -17.06 4.05 -11.74
N ASN A 173 -16.55 3.25 -10.78
CA ASN A 173 -16.01 1.93 -11.03
C ASN A 173 -16.67 0.92 -10.07
N PRO A 174 -17.24 -0.19 -10.56
CA PRO A 174 -17.87 -1.21 -9.71
C PRO A 174 -16.95 -1.80 -8.62
N GLY A 175 -15.64 -1.74 -8.80
CA GLY A 175 -14.64 -2.17 -7.82
C GLY A 175 -14.33 -1.13 -6.73
N SER A 176 -14.77 0.12 -6.88
CA SER A 176 -14.44 1.21 -5.95
C SER A 176 -14.82 0.96 -4.50
N PRO A 177 -15.94 0.29 -4.15
CA PRO A 177 -16.23 -0.05 -2.75
C PRO A 177 -15.08 -0.82 -2.08
N VAL A 178 -14.49 -1.78 -2.80
CA VAL A 178 -13.37 -2.59 -2.28
C VAL A 178 -12.07 -1.80 -2.29
N VAL A 179 -11.81 -1.01 -3.34
CA VAL A 179 -10.64 -0.12 -3.41
C VAL A 179 -10.64 0.85 -2.23
N VAL A 180 -11.74 1.56 -2.02
CA VAL A 180 -11.88 2.55 -0.96
C VAL A 180 -11.82 1.88 0.42
N GLY A 181 -12.60 0.82 0.64
CA GLY A 181 -12.68 0.15 1.93
C GLY A 181 -11.35 -0.46 2.38
N LEU A 182 -10.63 -1.14 1.48
CA LEU A 182 -9.35 -1.75 1.83
C LEU A 182 -8.19 -0.74 1.94
N LEU A 183 -8.26 0.39 1.26
CA LEU A 183 -7.10 1.27 1.09
C LEU A 183 -7.23 2.64 1.77
N HIS A 184 -8.40 2.97 2.38
CA HIS A 184 -8.61 4.31 2.95
C HIS A 184 -7.62 4.68 4.05
N ASP A 185 -7.18 3.70 4.82
CA ASP A 185 -6.37 3.85 6.03
C ASP A 185 -4.96 3.27 5.93
N VAL A 186 -4.44 3.04 4.71
CA VAL A 186 -3.08 2.50 4.51
C VAL A 186 -1.99 3.39 5.14
N CYS A 187 -2.27 4.65 5.42
CA CYS A 187 -1.39 5.55 6.17
C CYS A 187 -1.02 5.01 7.56
N LYS A 188 -1.85 4.15 8.15
CA LYS A 188 -1.62 3.57 9.48
C LYS A 188 -0.51 2.51 9.49
N MET A 189 -0.08 2.01 8.33
CA MET A 189 1.04 1.06 8.23
C MET A 189 2.35 1.59 8.81
N ASP A 190 2.59 2.90 8.78
CA ASP A 190 3.80 3.55 9.32
C ASP A 190 3.52 4.62 10.39
N GLN A 191 2.25 4.81 10.74
CA GLN A 191 1.82 5.87 11.66
C GLN A 191 2.06 5.52 13.12
N TYR A 192 2.16 4.24 13.44
CA TYR A 192 2.28 3.76 14.80
C TYR A 192 3.57 2.98 15.00
N LYS A 193 4.11 3.04 16.21
CA LYS A 193 5.25 2.24 16.66
C LYS A 193 4.91 1.60 17.99
N LEU A 194 5.45 0.39 18.21
CA LEU A 194 5.34 -0.30 19.47
C LEU A 194 6.35 0.29 20.47
N ILE A 195 5.89 0.69 21.64
CA ILE A 195 6.73 1.20 22.73
C ILE A 195 6.52 0.38 24.00
N SER A 196 7.55 0.33 24.87
CA SER A 196 7.41 -0.26 26.19
C SER A 196 6.51 0.61 27.07
N ALA A 197 5.65 -0.03 27.84
CA ALA A 197 4.76 0.56 28.82
C ALA A 197 4.85 -0.19 30.17
N GLU A 198 4.32 0.37 31.24
CA GLU A 198 4.36 -0.25 32.58
C GLU A 198 3.77 -1.65 32.60
N ASN A 199 2.73 -1.90 31.77
CA ASN A 199 2.04 -3.18 31.69
C ASN A 199 2.36 -3.98 30.40
N GLY A 200 3.54 -3.78 29.81
CA GLY A 200 3.95 -4.48 28.58
C GLY A 200 4.25 -3.53 27.42
N TYR A 201 3.60 -3.73 26.28
CA TYR A 201 3.79 -2.92 25.08
C TYR A 201 2.49 -2.21 24.69
N GLN A 202 2.61 -1.00 24.17
CA GLN A 202 1.50 -0.25 23.59
C GLN A 202 1.91 0.43 22.30
N TYR A 203 0.92 0.72 21.45
CA TYR A 203 1.15 1.51 20.24
C TYR A 203 1.16 3.01 20.56
N ALA A 204 2.06 3.74 19.93
CA ALA A 204 2.16 5.20 20.01
C ALA A 204 2.35 5.79 18.60
N TYR A 205 1.96 7.04 18.43
CA TYR A 205 2.21 7.77 17.19
C TYR A 205 3.71 7.98 16.96
N THR A 206 4.15 7.93 15.70
CA THR A 206 5.53 8.25 15.30
C THR A 206 5.84 9.74 15.41
N ASN A 207 4.82 10.61 15.36
CA ASN A 207 4.91 12.08 15.44
C ASN A 207 5.78 12.75 14.35
N ASP A 208 6.00 12.08 13.24
CA ASP A 208 6.81 12.55 12.13
C ASP A 208 6.01 12.75 10.83
N SER A 209 4.68 12.70 10.91
CA SER A 209 3.81 12.94 9.76
C SER A 209 3.94 14.37 9.25
N ILE A 210 4.16 14.48 7.95
CA ILE A 210 4.13 15.76 7.22
C ILE A 210 2.73 16.06 6.65
N TYR A 211 1.77 15.19 6.88
CA TYR A 211 0.39 15.30 6.41
C TYR A 211 -0.52 15.67 7.57
N SER A 212 -1.47 16.57 7.32
CA SER A 212 -2.43 17.01 8.32
C SER A 212 -3.56 16.00 8.54
N HIS A 213 -3.88 15.19 7.53
CA HIS A 213 -5.03 14.29 7.53
C HIS A 213 -4.67 12.86 7.10
N HIS A 214 -5.35 11.88 7.68
CA HIS A 214 -5.18 10.46 7.37
C HIS A 214 -5.42 10.16 5.88
N GLY A 215 -6.54 10.63 5.34
CA GLY A 215 -6.90 10.40 3.96
C GLY A 215 -5.89 10.97 2.96
N GLU A 216 -5.31 12.13 3.23
CA GLU A 216 -4.27 12.72 2.39
C GLU A 216 -3.02 11.86 2.37
N LYS A 217 -2.57 11.41 3.55
CA LYS A 217 -1.42 10.52 3.66
C LYS A 217 -1.66 9.22 2.91
N SER A 218 -2.84 8.60 3.08
CA SER A 218 -3.21 7.37 2.36
C SER A 218 -3.18 7.57 0.84
N ILE A 219 -3.75 8.66 0.32
CA ILE A 219 -3.71 8.98 -1.11
C ILE A 219 -2.28 9.14 -1.61
N CYS A 220 -1.43 9.88 -0.88
CA CYS A 220 -0.04 10.08 -1.26
C CYS A 220 0.76 8.77 -1.29
N MET A 221 0.54 7.88 -0.32
CA MET A 221 1.16 6.55 -0.32
C MET A 221 0.70 5.71 -1.51
N LEU A 222 -0.59 5.75 -1.84
CA LEU A 222 -1.16 5.00 -2.97
C LEU A 222 -0.75 5.57 -4.33
N ALA A 223 -0.54 6.87 -4.44
CA ALA A 223 -0.22 7.54 -5.71
C ALA A 223 1.04 7.00 -6.39
N SER A 224 1.96 6.40 -5.63
CA SER A 224 3.18 5.78 -6.16
C SER A 224 2.95 4.41 -6.81
N CYS A 225 1.82 3.74 -6.55
CA CYS A 225 1.59 2.36 -6.97
C CYS A 225 0.20 2.10 -7.54
N VAL A 226 -0.81 2.91 -7.20
CA VAL A 226 -2.20 2.66 -7.56
C VAL A 226 -2.82 3.89 -8.21
N THR A 227 -3.35 3.72 -9.42
CA THR A 227 -4.20 4.76 -10.03
C THR A 227 -5.59 4.72 -9.39
N LEU A 228 -5.97 5.82 -8.76
CA LEU A 228 -7.30 6.03 -8.16
C LEU A 228 -8.17 6.92 -9.07
N THR A 229 -9.48 6.65 -9.10
CA THR A 229 -10.46 7.56 -9.71
C THR A 229 -10.64 8.80 -8.83
N GLN A 230 -11.21 9.87 -9.39
CA GLN A 230 -11.50 11.09 -8.62
C GLN A 230 -12.51 10.82 -7.49
N GLU A 231 -13.46 9.90 -7.69
CA GLU A 231 -14.39 9.46 -6.66
C GLU A 231 -13.66 8.71 -5.54
N GLU A 232 -12.78 7.75 -5.87
CA GLU A 232 -11.99 7.01 -4.89
C GLU A 232 -11.10 7.96 -4.08
N ILE A 233 -10.45 8.94 -4.73
CA ILE A 233 -9.67 9.98 -4.06
C ILE A 233 -10.55 10.79 -3.09
N ALA A 234 -11.74 11.23 -3.52
CA ALA A 234 -12.64 11.99 -2.67
C ALA A 234 -13.12 11.15 -1.48
N CYS A 235 -13.49 9.90 -1.69
CA CYS A 235 -13.91 8.97 -0.64
C CYS A 235 -12.80 8.74 0.39
N ILE A 236 -11.58 8.45 -0.05
CA ILE A 236 -10.42 8.24 0.84
C ILE A 236 -10.06 9.55 1.57
N ARG A 237 -10.03 10.70 0.86
CA ARG A 237 -9.70 11.99 1.49
C ARG A 237 -10.63 12.34 2.64
N TRP A 238 -11.90 12.08 2.49
CA TRP A 238 -12.95 12.57 3.40
C TRP A 238 -13.60 11.47 4.25
N HIS A 239 -13.00 10.26 4.35
CA HIS A 239 -13.60 9.16 5.10
C HIS A 239 -13.81 9.48 6.59
N MET A 240 -12.94 10.29 7.19
CA MET A 240 -13.12 10.73 8.58
C MET A 240 -14.27 11.73 8.78
N GLY A 241 -14.83 12.26 7.70
CA GLY A 241 -15.98 13.17 7.75
C GLY A 241 -15.68 14.41 8.60
N ALA A 242 -16.60 14.71 9.51
CA ALA A 242 -16.50 15.88 10.40
C ALA A 242 -15.39 15.80 11.45
N TYR A 243 -14.85 14.62 11.74
CA TYR A 243 -13.82 14.44 12.76
C TYR A 243 -12.46 15.05 12.39
N GLU A 244 -12.17 15.14 11.09
CA GLU A 244 -10.94 15.76 10.57
C GLU A 244 -11.22 17.00 9.73
N THR A 245 -12.38 17.62 9.85
CA THR A 245 -12.77 18.75 9.02
C THR A 245 -12.85 20.01 9.87
N ASP A 246 -11.97 20.98 9.62
CA ASP A 246 -12.03 22.30 10.25
C ASP A 246 -13.06 23.21 9.54
N THR A 247 -13.31 24.39 10.11
CA THR A 247 -14.29 25.35 9.56
C THR A 247 -13.97 25.82 8.15
N ASN A 248 -12.68 25.81 7.75
CA ASN A 248 -12.25 26.23 6.40
C ASN A 248 -12.48 25.11 5.38
N GLU A 249 -12.45 23.87 5.82
CA GLU A 249 -12.56 22.69 4.98
C GLU A 249 -13.99 22.22 4.75
N TRP A 250 -14.95 22.64 5.60
CA TRP A 250 -16.37 22.28 5.46
C TRP A 250 -16.94 22.52 4.07
N LYS A 251 -16.52 23.60 3.41
CA LYS A 251 -16.92 23.90 2.04
C LYS A 251 -16.45 22.81 1.06
N TYR A 252 -15.23 22.36 1.22
CA TYR A 252 -14.65 21.34 0.33
C TYR A 252 -15.22 19.96 0.58
N TYR A 253 -15.45 19.62 1.85
CA TYR A 253 -16.15 18.40 2.24
C TYR A 253 -17.58 18.39 1.67
N GLY A 254 -18.35 19.47 1.82
CA GLY A 254 -19.67 19.61 1.25
C GLY A 254 -19.67 19.49 -0.29
N ASN A 255 -18.70 20.09 -0.96
CA ASN A 255 -18.52 19.97 -2.40
C ASN A 255 -18.19 18.52 -2.82
N ALA A 256 -17.37 17.81 -2.04
CA ALA A 256 -17.04 16.42 -2.30
C ALA A 256 -18.26 15.51 -2.21
N ILE A 257 -19.10 15.67 -1.16
CA ILE A 257 -20.36 14.93 -1.00
C ILE A 257 -21.33 15.26 -2.15
N ALA A 258 -21.45 16.54 -2.52
CA ALA A 258 -22.36 16.94 -3.59
C ALA A 258 -21.97 16.34 -4.94
N LYS A 259 -20.66 16.21 -5.21
CA LYS A 259 -20.15 15.64 -6.45
C LYS A 259 -20.09 14.11 -6.43
N TYR A 260 -19.69 13.53 -5.30
CA TYR A 260 -19.51 12.11 -5.07
C TYR A 260 -20.23 11.68 -3.77
N PRO A 261 -21.53 11.37 -3.82
CA PRO A 261 -22.30 11.02 -2.61
C PRO A 261 -21.72 9.83 -1.82
N ASN A 262 -20.93 8.99 -2.47
CA ASN A 262 -20.26 7.84 -1.83
C ASN A 262 -19.21 8.26 -0.80
N VAL A 263 -18.80 9.51 -0.75
CA VAL A 263 -17.99 10.09 0.35
C VAL A 263 -18.73 9.91 1.69
N LEU A 264 -20.04 10.20 1.75
CA LEU A 264 -20.83 10.02 2.95
C LEU A 264 -20.98 8.54 3.34
N TRP A 265 -21.16 7.67 2.33
CA TRP A 265 -21.28 6.24 2.57
C TRP A 265 -19.97 5.59 2.99
N THR A 266 -18.84 6.12 2.54
CA THR A 266 -17.51 5.70 3.00
C THR A 266 -17.34 6.01 4.49
N HIS A 267 -17.62 7.24 4.92
CA HIS A 267 -17.62 7.62 6.34
C HIS A 267 -18.56 6.72 7.16
N THR A 268 -19.78 6.47 6.65
CA THR A 268 -20.76 5.61 7.33
C THR A 268 -20.23 4.18 7.50
N ALA A 269 -19.62 3.61 6.46
CA ALA A 269 -19.06 2.25 6.50
C ALA A 269 -17.89 2.13 7.50
N ASP A 270 -17.03 3.15 7.57
CA ASP A 270 -15.96 3.26 8.54
C ASP A 270 -16.50 3.35 9.98
N MET A 271 -17.49 4.21 10.21
CA MET A 271 -18.17 4.30 11.51
C MET A 271 -18.89 3.01 11.92
N MET A 272 -19.43 2.25 10.96
CA MET A 272 -20.02 0.93 11.24
C MET A 272 -18.93 -0.05 11.70
N ALA A 273 -17.81 -0.15 10.99
CA ALA A 273 -16.72 -1.02 11.37
C ALA A 273 -16.17 -0.67 12.76
N SER A 274 -15.87 0.59 13.00
CA SER A 274 -15.23 1.04 14.25
C SER A 274 -16.16 1.05 15.46
N HIS A 275 -17.44 1.45 15.34
CA HIS A 275 -18.33 1.70 16.47
C HIS A 275 -19.43 0.66 16.66
N ILE A 276 -19.79 -0.09 15.62
CA ILE A 276 -20.83 -1.12 15.70
C ILE A 276 -20.17 -2.50 15.77
N GLU A 277 -19.22 -2.77 14.90
CA GLU A 277 -18.54 -4.05 14.83
C GLU A 277 -17.33 -4.12 15.78
N GLY A 278 -16.73 -2.98 16.13
CA GLY A 278 -15.65 -2.88 17.11
C GLY A 278 -14.27 -3.29 16.56
N VAL A 279 -14.10 -3.22 15.25
CA VAL A 279 -12.85 -3.57 14.54
C VAL A 279 -12.21 -2.37 13.85
#